data_7eb43fbb7548be298f97b3d157b26a1e
#
_entry.id   7eb43fbb7548be298f97b3d157b26a1e
#
_cell.length_a   1.000
_cell.length_b   1.000
_cell.length_c   1.000
_cell.angle_alpha   90.00
_cell.angle_beta   90.00
_cell.angle_gamma   90.00
#
_symmetry.space_group_name_H-M   'P 1'
#
loop_
_entity.id
_entity.type
_entity.pdbx_description
1 polymer ?
#
loop_
_entity_poly.entity_id
_entity_poly.type
_entity_poly.pdbx_seq_one_letter_code
_entity_poly.pdbx_strand_id
1 'polypeptide(L)'
;HTSDFWIWEGVDGRDYGVTGTWGADGTAYFWDVTDPGNVFKIDSIKVDARTVNDVKVSEDGTICVLSREGASNRKNGIVILDVKNPRDVKEISVFTENLTGGVHNVFIDKGIVYALSAGRKYYMVDIKDPKNPHIVGEFELESIGHSIHDVWIENGIAYSSNWSDGIQ
;
A
#
# COMPACT_ATOMS: atom_id res chain seq x y z
N HIS A 1 1.52 14.58 -9.47
CA HIS A 1 2.09 13.43 -10.17
C HIS A 1 1.52 12.15 -9.61
N THR A 2 1.12 11.20 -10.49
CA THR A 2 0.72 9.84 -10.10
C THR A 2 1.98 9.07 -9.72
N SER A 3 1.91 8.25 -8.68
CA SER A 3 2.98 7.35 -8.25
C SER A 3 2.70 5.94 -8.75
N ASP A 4 2.00 5.14 -7.99
CA ASP A 4 1.61 3.78 -8.34
C ASP A 4 0.11 3.68 -8.60
N PHE A 5 -0.33 2.54 -9.13
CA PHE A 5 -1.75 2.21 -9.29
C PHE A 5 -2.01 0.74 -9.05
N TRP A 6 -3.24 0.42 -8.63
CA TRP A 6 -3.72 -0.95 -8.49
C TRP A 6 -5.13 -1.08 -9.06
N ILE A 7 -5.40 -2.20 -9.74
CA ILE A 7 -6.72 -2.53 -10.28
C ILE A 7 -7.26 -3.72 -9.52
N TRP A 8 -8.55 -3.68 -9.17
CA TRP A 8 -9.21 -4.79 -8.47
C TRP A 8 -10.68 -4.93 -8.90
N GLU A 9 -11.23 -6.13 -8.73
CA GLU A 9 -12.66 -6.35 -8.82
C GLU A 9 -13.32 -5.99 -7.48
N GLY A 10 -14.28 -5.09 -7.51
CA GLY A 10 -15.05 -4.72 -6.33
C GLY A 10 -16.06 -5.80 -5.93
N VAL A 11 -16.59 -5.68 -4.71
CA VAL A 11 -17.62 -6.62 -4.18
C VAL A 11 -18.91 -6.66 -5.00
N ASP A 12 -19.12 -5.67 -5.86
CA ASP A 12 -20.26 -5.56 -6.81
C ASP A 12 -19.93 -6.14 -8.20
N GLY A 13 -18.75 -6.74 -8.39
CA GLY A 13 -18.29 -7.35 -9.64
C GLY A 13 -17.88 -6.35 -10.71
N ARG A 14 -17.64 -5.08 -10.35
CA ARG A 14 -17.11 -4.05 -11.25
C ARG A 14 -15.62 -3.87 -11.05
N ASP A 15 -14.94 -3.39 -12.09
CA ASP A 15 -13.51 -3.11 -12.01
C ASP A 15 -13.26 -1.67 -11.56
N TYR A 16 -12.38 -1.55 -10.58
CA TYR A 16 -11.96 -0.29 -10.01
C TYR A 16 -10.43 -0.13 -10.03
N GLY A 17 -10.00 1.12 -9.97
CA GLY A 17 -8.58 1.47 -9.86
C GLY A 17 -8.35 2.45 -8.72
N VAL A 18 -7.19 2.34 -8.07
CA VAL A 18 -6.67 3.35 -7.15
C VAL A 18 -5.31 3.84 -7.64
N THR A 19 -5.07 5.14 -7.52
CA THR A 19 -3.78 5.76 -7.82
C THR A 19 -3.28 6.57 -6.65
N GLY A 20 -2.00 6.40 -6.31
CA GLY A 20 -1.31 7.27 -5.36
C GLY A 20 -0.78 8.56 -5.99
N THR A 21 -0.15 9.42 -5.18
CA THR A 21 0.47 10.68 -5.63
C THR A 21 1.87 10.83 -5.06
N TRP A 22 2.81 11.26 -5.90
CA TRP A 22 4.19 11.49 -5.51
C TRP A 22 4.51 12.97 -5.41
N GLY A 23 5.13 13.37 -4.28
CA GLY A 23 5.57 14.74 -4.05
C GLY A 23 4.43 15.77 -4.16
N ALA A 24 3.24 15.40 -3.73
CA ALA A 24 2.02 16.19 -3.83
C ALA A 24 1.42 16.45 -2.44
N ASP A 25 0.15 16.16 -2.25
CA ASP A 25 -0.58 16.52 -1.04
C ASP A 25 -1.14 15.30 -0.27
N GLY A 26 -0.68 14.10 -0.59
CA GLY A 26 -1.12 12.86 0.05
C GLY A 26 -2.52 12.40 -0.40
N THR A 27 -2.99 12.81 -1.56
CA THR A 27 -4.29 12.38 -2.07
C THR A 27 -4.17 11.10 -2.87
N ALA A 28 -4.99 10.08 -2.55
CA ALA A 28 -5.23 8.92 -3.39
C ALA A 28 -6.56 9.10 -4.13
N TYR A 29 -6.61 8.68 -5.41
CA TYR A 29 -7.79 8.81 -6.26
C TYR A 29 -8.34 7.44 -6.63
N PHE A 30 -9.66 7.31 -6.63
CA PHE A 30 -10.39 6.10 -6.97
C PHE A 30 -11.13 6.28 -8.29
N TRP A 31 -11.11 5.25 -9.13
CA TRP A 31 -11.58 5.27 -10.50
C TRP A 31 -12.49 4.09 -10.77
N ASP A 32 -13.55 4.29 -11.53
CA ASP A 32 -14.30 3.22 -12.17
C ASP A 32 -13.61 2.95 -13.52
N VAL A 33 -13.12 1.73 -13.70
CA VAL A 33 -12.39 1.28 -14.89
C VAL A 33 -13.09 0.11 -15.58
N THR A 34 -14.32 -0.19 -15.18
CA THR A 34 -15.14 -1.28 -15.73
C THR A 34 -15.27 -1.20 -17.24
N ASP A 35 -15.39 0.00 -17.79
CA ASP A 35 -15.28 0.26 -19.22
C ASP A 35 -13.98 0.99 -19.51
N PRO A 36 -12.96 0.32 -20.07
CA PRO A 36 -11.67 0.95 -20.38
C PRO A 36 -11.75 2.11 -21.38
N GLY A 37 -12.83 2.18 -22.16
CA GLY A 37 -13.13 3.29 -23.07
C GLY A 37 -13.74 4.52 -22.39
N ASN A 38 -14.17 4.37 -21.11
CA ASN A 38 -14.85 5.41 -20.36
C ASN A 38 -14.46 5.39 -18.87
N VAL A 39 -13.16 5.57 -18.60
CA VAL A 39 -12.62 5.64 -17.22
C VAL A 39 -12.94 6.99 -16.59
N PHE A 40 -13.45 6.99 -15.36
CA PHE A 40 -13.76 8.23 -14.63
C PHE A 40 -13.48 8.12 -13.14
N LYS A 41 -13.11 9.24 -12.54
CA LYS A 41 -12.89 9.34 -11.11
C LYS A 41 -14.22 9.25 -10.36
N ILE A 42 -14.23 8.42 -9.29
CA ILE A 42 -15.42 8.19 -8.47
C ILE A 42 -15.28 8.73 -7.05
N ASP A 43 -14.04 8.75 -6.51
CA ASP A 43 -13.76 9.27 -5.16
C ASP A 43 -12.31 9.71 -5.02
N SER A 44 -11.97 10.31 -3.90
CA SER A 44 -10.60 10.61 -3.49
C SER A 44 -10.52 10.78 -1.99
N ILE A 45 -9.42 10.33 -1.40
CA ILE A 45 -9.13 10.52 0.03
C ILE A 45 -7.78 11.21 0.20
N LYS A 46 -7.74 12.20 1.09
CA LYS A 46 -6.51 12.88 1.46
C LYS A 46 -6.04 12.37 2.81
N VAL A 47 -4.80 11.85 2.86
CA VAL A 47 -4.15 11.40 4.09
C VAL A 47 -3.02 12.35 4.47
N ASP A 48 -2.58 12.34 5.73
CA ASP A 48 -1.43 13.14 6.19
C ASP A 48 -0.12 12.56 5.65
N ALA A 49 0.18 12.88 4.39
CA ALA A 49 1.39 12.47 3.68
C ALA A 49 1.78 13.52 2.63
N ARG A 50 3.06 13.62 2.33
CA ARG A 50 3.56 14.30 1.13
C ARG A 50 3.47 13.38 -0.10
N THR A 51 3.65 12.09 0.14
CA THR A 51 3.68 11.06 -0.91
C THR A 51 2.91 9.83 -0.45
N VAL A 52 1.97 9.40 -1.26
CA VAL A 52 1.38 8.05 -1.27
C VAL A 52 2.06 7.33 -2.42
N ASN A 53 3.20 6.67 -2.15
CA ASN A 53 4.04 6.14 -3.20
C ASN A 53 3.46 4.87 -3.82
N ASP A 54 2.95 3.97 -2.98
CA ASP A 54 2.41 2.68 -3.39
C ASP A 54 1.01 2.46 -2.83
N VAL A 55 0.18 1.73 -3.58
CA VAL A 55 -1.22 1.44 -3.27
C VAL A 55 -1.55 0.00 -3.63
N LYS A 56 -2.19 -0.73 -2.71
CA LYS A 56 -2.64 -2.11 -2.97
C LYS A 56 -4.02 -2.35 -2.37
N VAL A 57 -4.79 -3.23 -3.00
CA VAL A 57 -6.10 -3.66 -2.50
C VAL A 57 -6.07 -5.16 -2.22
N SER A 58 -6.74 -5.57 -1.15
CA SER A 58 -6.87 -6.98 -0.76
C SER A 58 -7.62 -7.79 -1.84
N GLU A 59 -7.33 -9.10 -1.91
CA GLU A 59 -7.92 -10.01 -2.89
C GLU A 59 -9.46 -10.02 -2.87
N ASP A 60 -10.08 -9.79 -1.71
CA ASP A 60 -11.54 -9.72 -1.55
C ASP A 60 -12.14 -8.37 -1.92
N GLY A 61 -11.34 -7.40 -2.36
CA GLY A 61 -11.76 -6.08 -2.80
C GLY A 61 -12.30 -5.17 -1.69
N THR A 62 -11.99 -5.47 -0.41
CA THR A 62 -12.59 -4.75 0.73
C THR A 62 -11.67 -3.76 1.43
N ILE A 63 -10.36 -3.99 1.41
CA ILE A 63 -9.36 -3.18 2.10
C ILE A 63 -8.35 -2.63 1.09
N CYS A 64 -8.09 -1.33 1.17
CA CYS A 64 -6.98 -0.70 0.45
C CYS A 64 -5.92 -0.25 1.45
N VAL A 65 -4.66 -0.47 1.12
CA VAL A 65 -3.52 0.02 1.89
C VAL A 65 -2.74 1.03 1.05
N LEU A 66 -2.47 2.18 1.65
CA LEU A 66 -1.63 3.22 1.08
C LEU A 66 -0.31 3.27 1.84
N SER A 67 0.80 3.31 1.14
CA SER A 67 2.08 3.69 1.74
C SER A 67 2.07 5.18 2.10
N ARG A 68 2.80 5.58 3.16
CA ARG A 68 2.78 6.94 3.66
C ARG A 68 4.19 7.46 3.92
N GLU A 69 4.56 8.50 3.17
CA GLU A 69 5.82 9.21 3.32
C GLU A 69 5.61 10.71 3.53
N GLY A 70 6.46 11.31 4.38
CA GLY A 70 6.43 12.74 4.65
C GLY A 70 5.20 13.19 5.43
N ALA A 71 4.76 12.39 6.39
CA ALA A 71 3.72 12.76 7.36
C ALA A 71 4.13 13.99 8.17
N SER A 72 3.19 14.88 8.47
CA SER A 72 3.43 16.15 9.18
C SER A 72 4.04 15.94 10.57
N ASN A 73 3.63 14.87 11.25
CA ASN A 73 4.14 14.46 12.56
C ASN A 73 5.42 13.61 12.51
N ARG A 74 5.99 13.37 11.32
CA ARG A 74 7.15 12.51 11.05
C ARG A 74 6.96 11.04 11.45
N LYS A 75 5.72 10.60 11.67
CA LYS A 75 5.37 9.20 11.89
C LYS A 75 4.74 8.65 10.62
N ASN A 76 5.58 8.25 9.69
CA ASN A 76 5.14 7.61 8.46
C ASN A 76 4.49 6.24 8.75
N GLY A 77 4.31 5.41 7.76
CA GLY A 77 3.70 4.09 7.93
C GLY A 77 2.77 3.75 6.79
N ILE A 78 1.68 3.08 7.12
CA ILE A 78 0.61 2.73 6.18
C ILE A 78 -0.73 3.29 6.65
N VAL A 79 -1.61 3.58 5.68
CA VAL A 79 -3.01 3.95 5.93
C VAL A 79 -3.89 2.82 5.41
N ILE A 80 -4.83 2.37 6.22
CA ILE A 80 -5.75 1.28 5.91
C ILE A 80 -7.13 1.86 5.69
N LEU A 81 -7.71 1.58 4.52
CA LEU A 81 -8.98 2.12 4.07
C LEU A 81 -10.02 1.03 3.85
N ASP A 82 -11.29 1.33 4.13
CA ASP A 82 -12.45 0.57 3.66
C ASP A 82 -12.80 1.00 2.23
N VAL A 83 -12.74 0.05 1.29
CA VAL A 83 -13.08 0.25 -0.13
C VAL A 83 -14.23 -0.64 -0.60
N LYS A 84 -15.01 -1.23 0.33
CA LYS A 84 -16.22 -2.00 -0.01
C LYS A 84 -17.18 -1.20 -0.88
N ASN A 85 -17.28 0.11 -0.62
CA ASN A 85 -17.91 1.06 -1.50
C ASN A 85 -16.85 2.01 -2.07
N PRO A 86 -16.32 1.78 -3.28
CA PRO A 86 -15.27 2.62 -3.86
C PRO A 86 -15.69 4.07 -4.16
N ARG A 87 -17.00 4.38 -4.01
CA ARG A 87 -17.57 5.73 -4.16
C ARG A 87 -17.72 6.48 -2.82
N ASP A 88 -17.36 5.84 -1.70
CA ASP A 88 -17.42 6.40 -0.34
C ASP A 88 -16.33 5.75 0.51
N VAL A 89 -15.08 6.00 0.13
CA VAL A 89 -13.88 5.43 0.76
C VAL A 89 -13.64 6.05 2.13
N LYS A 90 -13.30 5.22 3.13
CA LYS A 90 -13.10 5.67 4.50
C LYS A 90 -11.80 5.15 5.09
N GLU A 91 -11.12 6.02 5.83
CA GLU A 91 -10.00 5.60 6.66
C GLU A 91 -10.49 4.74 7.83
N ILE A 92 -9.88 3.57 8.01
CA ILE A 92 -10.13 2.68 9.15
C ILE A 92 -9.08 2.97 10.23
N SER A 93 -7.81 2.95 9.86
CA SER A 93 -6.69 3.12 10.79
C SER A 93 -5.40 3.55 10.07
N VAL A 94 -4.47 4.03 10.88
CA VAL A 94 -3.09 4.33 10.48
C VAL A 94 -2.15 3.50 11.35
N PHE A 95 -1.23 2.76 10.73
CA PHE A 95 -0.25 1.97 11.44
C PHE A 95 1.16 2.52 11.21
N THR A 96 1.89 2.76 12.31
CA THR A 96 3.19 3.44 12.28
C THR A 96 4.30 2.71 13.03
N GLU A 97 3.98 1.65 13.78
CA GLU A 97 4.96 0.92 14.58
C GLU A 97 6.07 0.37 13.69
N ASN A 98 7.34 0.69 14.02
CA ASN A 98 8.55 0.36 13.26
C ASN A 98 8.59 0.85 11.80
N LEU A 99 7.59 1.61 11.34
CA LEU A 99 7.46 2.12 9.97
C LEU A 99 7.69 3.64 9.86
N THR A 100 8.12 4.28 10.94
CA THR A 100 8.22 5.76 11.01
C THR A 100 9.26 6.35 10.06
N GLY A 101 10.22 5.56 9.58
CA GLY A 101 11.22 5.99 8.60
C GLY A 101 10.67 6.26 7.19
N GLY A 102 9.48 5.78 6.91
CA GLY A 102 8.83 5.85 5.60
C GLY A 102 8.55 4.44 5.06
N VAL A 103 7.46 4.32 4.34
CA VAL A 103 7.10 3.09 3.64
C VAL A 103 7.05 3.39 2.16
N HIS A 104 8.01 2.82 1.42
CA HIS A 104 8.12 3.07 -0.01
C HIS A 104 7.10 2.22 -0.78
N ASN A 105 7.16 0.91 -0.58
CA ASN A 105 6.27 -0.05 -1.25
C ASN A 105 5.55 -0.94 -0.24
N VAL A 106 4.40 -1.46 -0.64
CA VAL A 106 3.58 -2.40 0.12
C VAL A 106 3.07 -3.52 -0.78
N PHE A 107 2.86 -4.70 -0.22
CA PHE A 107 2.12 -5.78 -0.87
C PHE A 107 1.11 -6.36 0.12
N ILE A 108 -0.02 -6.88 -0.36
CA ILE A 108 -1.02 -7.53 0.49
C ILE A 108 -1.20 -8.98 0.03
N ASP A 109 -1.03 -9.94 0.92
CA ASP A 109 -1.38 -11.34 0.71
C ASP A 109 -2.11 -11.89 1.93
N LYS A 110 -3.31 -12.43 1.73
CA LYS A 110 -4.11 -13.12 2.77
C LYS A 110 -4.24 -12.35 4.09
N GLY A 111 -4.45 -11.04 4.01
CA GLY A 111 -4.61 -10.16 5.17
C GLY A 111 -3.31 -9.83 5.91
N ILE A 112 -2.17 -10.06 5.27
CA ILE A 112 -0.85 -9.60 5.73
C ILE A 112 -0.34 -8.54 4.77
N VAL A 113 0.07 -7.39 5.30
CA VAL A 113 0.76 -6.34 4.55
C VAL A 113 2.25 -6.49 4.73
N TYR A 114 2.96 -6.59 3.62
CA TYR A 114 4.42 -6.55 3.56
C TYR A 114 4.81 -5.10 3.29
N ALA A 115 5.25 -4.39 4.34
CA ALA A 115 5.54 -2.96 4.29
C ALA A 115 7.05 -2.72 4.26
N LEU A 116 7.56 -2.25 3.13
CA LEU A 116 8.99 -1.95 2.96
C LEU A 116 9.36 -0.70 3.75
N SER A 117 10.21 -0.85 4.76
CA SER A 117 10.66 0.23 5.63
C SER A 117 12.16 0.45 5.55
N ALA A 118 12.58 1.70 5.37
CA ALA A 118 13.97 2.14 5.38
C ALA A 118 14.90 1.39 4.41
N GLY A 119 14.37 0.86 3.32
CA GLY A 119 15.12 0.32 2.18
C GLY A 119 15.66 -1.10 2.33
N ARG A 120 16.00 -1.60 3.51
CA ARG A 120 16.67 -2.90 3.69
C ARG A 120 15.79 -3.98 4.33
N LYS A 121 14.65 -3.57 4.80
CA LYS A 121 13.76 -4.38 5.64
C LYS A 121 12.31 -4.23 5.18
N TYR A 122 11.54 -5.27 5.32
CA TYR A 122 10.09 -5.15 5.34
C TYR A 122 9.49 -5.81 6.57
N TYR A 123 8.41 -5.23 7.05
CA TYR A 123 7.61 -5.77 8.16
C TYR A 123 6.36 -6.44 7.62
N MET A 124 6.00 -7.57 8.20
CA MET A 124 4.74 -8.25 7.97
C MET A 124 3.74 -7.78 9.01
N VAL A 125 2.70 -7.07 8.58
CA VAL A 125 1.67 -6.50 9.43
C VAL A 125 0.36 -7.24 9.20
N ASP A 126 -0.18 -7.90 10.22
CA ASP A 126 -1.51 -8.52 10.16
C ASP A 126 -2.58 -7.43 10.21
N ILE A 127 -3.44 -7.42 9.19
CA ILE A 127 -4.56 -6.48 9.03
C ILE A 127 -5.92 -7.20 8.95
N LYS A 128 -6.01 -8.48 9.34
CA LYS A 128 -7.29 -9.23 9.37
C LYS A 128 -8.32 -8.54 10.26
N ASP A 129 -7.89 -7.92 11.36
CA ASP A 129 -8.63 -6.86 12.02
C ASP A 129 -8.01 -5.50 11.64
N PRO A 130 -8.57 -4.80 10.63
CA PRO A 130 -7.96 -3.57 10.12
C PRO A 130 -8.03 -2.40 11.11
N LYS A 131 -8.75 -2.54 12.23
CA LYS A 131 -8.77 -1.56 13.32
C LYS A 131 -7.64 -1.76 14.33
N ASN A 132 -7.09 -2.98 14.39
CA ASN A 132 -6.04 -3.36 15.32
C ASN A 132 -4.86 -4.05 14.59
N PRO A 133 -4.24 -3.38 13.60
CA PRO A 133 -3.08 -3.93 12.90
C PRO A 133 -1.91 -4.14 13.84
N HIS A 134 -1.12 -5.20 13.62
CA HIS A 134 0.06 -5.49 14.44
C HIS A 134 1.12 -6.26 13.64
N ILE A 135 2.39 -6.10 14.04
CA ILE A 135 3.51 -6.81 13.41
C ILE A 135 3.48 -8.28 13.80
N VAL A 136 3.60 -9.16 12.80
CA VAL A 136 3.69 -10.63 12.97
C VAL A 136 5.04 -11.18 12.53
N GLY A 137 5.88 -10.39 11.86
CA GLY A 137 7.21 -10.78 11.44
C GLY A 137 7.96 -9.66 10.74
N GLU A 138 9.23 -9.93 10.45
CA GLU A 138 10.09 -9.04 9.67
C GLU A 138 11.07 -9.86 8.83
N PHE A 139 11.52 -9.27 7.74
CA PHE A 139 12.66 -9.75 6.95
C PHE A 139 13.64 -8.60 6.74
N GLU A 140 14.92 -8.91 6.83
CA GLU A 140 16.01 -7.96 6.61
C GLU A 140 17.11 -8.61 5.78
N LEU A 141 17.63 -7.88 4.79
CA LEU A 141 18.78 -8.33 4.01
C LEU A 141 20.00 -8.42 4.92
N GLU A 142 20.75 -9.52 4.84
CA GLU A 142 21.95 -9.77 5.66
C GLU A 142 23.08 -8.80 5.33
N SER A 143 23.22 -8.41 4.06
CA SER A 143 24.33 -7.57 3.60
C SER A 143 24.09 -6.10 3.85
N ILE A 144 25.03 -5.46 4.56
CA ILE A 144 25.01 -4.01 4.79
C ILE A 144 25.22 -3.28 3.46
N GLY A 145 24.43 -2.23 3.24
CA GLY A 145 24.47 -1.41 2.02
C GLY A 145 23.59 -1.91 0.87
N HIS A 146 22.98 -3.06 1.02
CA HIS A 146 21.98 -3.57 0.09
C HIS A 146 20.59 -3.02 0.44
N SER A 147 19.73 -2.89 -0.56
CA SER A 147 18.39 -2.32 -0.38
C SER A 147 17.35 -3.09 -1.19
N ILE A 148 16.19 -3.27 -0.59
CA ILE A 148 14.98 -3.77 -1.25
C ILE A 148 14.26 -2.56 -1.86
N HIS A 149 13.82 -2.69 -3.11
CA HIS A 149 12.98 -1.68 -3.75
C HIS A 149 11.52 -2.04 -3.70
N ASP A 150 11.20 -3.32 -3.94
CA ASP A 150 9.83 -3.81 -4.01
C ASP A 150 9.76 -5.26 -3.53
N VAL A 151 8.55 -5.73 -3.21
CA VAL A 151 8.27 -7.10 -2.82
C VAL A 151 6.98 -7.58 -3.47
N TRP A 152 7.02 -8.80 -4.02
CA TRP A 152 5.86 -9.52 -4.54
C TRP A 152 5.68 -10.82 -3.77
N ILE A 153 4.45 -11.16 -3.40
CA ILE A 153 4.16 -12.41 -2.69
C ILE A 153 3.31 -13.29 -3.59
N GLU A 154 3.74 -14.52 -3.80
CA GLU A 154 2.99 -15.50 -4.56
C GLU A 154 3.18 -16.90 -3.97
N ASN A 155 2.08 -17.60 -3.72
CA ASN A 155 2.08 -18.96 -3.15
C ASN A 155 2.90 -19.11 -1.86
N GLY A 156 2.92 -18.06 -1.00
CA GLY A 156 3.67 -18.06 0.26
C GLY A 156 5.16 -17.82 0.11
N ILE A 157 5.64 -17.47 -1.08
CA ILE A 157 7.03 -17.10 -1.36
C ILE A 157 7.09 -15.59 -1.58
N ALA A 158 8.05 -14.93 -0.93
CA ALA A 158 8.34 -13.53 -1.15
C ALA A 158 9.47 -13.37 -2.18
N TYR A 159 9.23 -12.58 -3.20
CA TYR A 159 10.20 -12.20 -4.22
C TYR A 159 10.55 -10.72 -4.01
N SER A 160 11.77 -10.42 -3.59
CA SER A 160 12.20 -9.04 -3.40
C SER A 160 13.07 -8.55 -4.55
N SER A 161 12.75 -7.35 -5.05
CA SER A 161 13.55 -6.65 -6.06
C SER A 161 14.59 -5.80 -5.34
N ASN A 162 15.87 -6.16 -5.49
CA ASN A 162 16.95 -5.59 -4.68
C ASN A 162 17.93 -4.77 -5.52
N TRP A 163 17.47 -3.67 -6.08
CA TRP A 163 18.29 -2.73 -6.88
C TRP A 163 19.37 -3.44 -7.73
N SER A 164 20.65 -3.31 -7.31
CA SER A 164 21.81 -3.91 -8.01
C SER A 164 21.99 -5.41 -7.76
N ASP A 165 21.29 -5.99 -6.81
CA ASP A 165 21.45 -7.40 -6.40
C ASP A 165 20.45 -8.35 -7.08
N GLY A 166 19.57 -7.79 -7.90
CA GLY A 166 18.57 -8.55 -8.64
C GLY A 166 17.39 -8.99 -7.79
N ILE A 167 16.82 -10.16 -8.12
CA ILE A 167 15.66 -10.74 -7.42
C ILE A 167 16.14 -11.83 -6.47
N GLN A 168 15.63 -11.83 -5.27
CA GLN A 168 15.84 -12.86 -4.25
C GLN A 168 14.51 -13.42 -3.78
#